data_5fa7599021edbbbb320e095ef8b32c0f
#
_entry.id   5fa7599021edbbbb320e095ef8b32c0f
#
_cell.length_a   1.000
_cell.length_b   1.000
_cell.length_c   1.000
_cell.angle_alpha   90.00
_cell.angle_beta   90.00
_cell.angle_gamma   90.00
#
_symmetry.space_group_name_H-M   'P 1'
#
loop_
_entity.id
_entity.type
_entity.pdbx_description
1 polymer ?
#
loop_
_entity_poly.entity_id
_entity_poly.type
_entity_poly.pdbx_seq_one_letter_code
_entity_poly.pdbx_strand_id
1 'polypeptide(L)'
;MQEPPAFLVPLVVLIPVGVMVALSRYSGWNRLAEHYPGTGDSPRPSKWMGYGVFRGWLGYNGGIVVASDARGLYLRGMPIIMSFCHRRIFIPWPDVVGIERRSTWSGEVYAIRTRRASEVDFALRPSTFAVVRDDANSAGVPGEY
;
A
#
# COMPACT_ATOMS: atom_id res chain seq x y z
N MET A 1 -5.44 32.06 28.04
CA MET A 1 -5.12 30.76 27.44
C MET A 1 -3.91 30.18 28.19
N GLN A 2 -4.11 29.04 28.83
CA GLN A 2 -2.99 28.34 29.46
C GLN A 2 -2.17 27.64 28.37
N GLU A 3 -0.88 27.88 28.32
CA GLU A 3 0.00 27.13 27.43
C GLU A 3 -0.03 25.65 27.83
N PRO A 4 -0.14 24.74 26.85
CA PRO A 4 -0.08 23.32 27.14
C PRO A 4 1.24 22.98 27.80
N PRO A 5 1.27 22.14 28.83
CA PRO A 5 2.51 21.78 29.50
C PRO A 5 3.51 21.18 28.50
N ALA A 6 4.77 21.59 28.61
CA ALA A 6 5.84 21.29 27.65
C ALA A 6 6.03 19.78 27.35
N PHE A 7 5.57 18.89 28.23
CA PHE A 7 5.62 17.44 28.01
C PHE A 7 4.51 16.90 27.07
N LEU A 8 3.44 17.67 26.82
CA LEU A 8 2.38 17.25 25.90
C LEU A 8 2.80 17.36 24.44
N VAL A 9 3.68 18.30 24.10
CA VAL A 9 4.13 18.49 22.70
C VAL A 9 4.84 17.26 22.15
N PRO A 10 5.84 16.68 22.83
CA PRO A 10 6.45 15.44 22.36
C PRO A 10 5.48 14.25 22.34
N LEU A 11 4.53 14.20 23.25
CA LEU A 11 3.55 13.10 23.29
C LEU A 11 2.62 13.11 22.08
N VAL A 12 2.17 14.29 21.66
CA VAL A 12 1.30 14.48 20.49
C VAL A 12 2.00 14.06 19.18
N VAL A 13 3.34 14.15 19.13
CA VAL A 13 4.11 13.72 17.95
C VAL A 13 4.52 12.24 18.05
N LEU A 14 4.96 11.79 19.22
CA LEU A 14 5.49 10.42 19.40
C LEU A 14 4.40 9.34 19.28
N ILE A 15 3.19 9.62 19.75
CA ILE A 15 2.09 8.64 19.66
C ILE A 15 1.72 8.33 18.20
N PRO A 16 1.42 9.32 17.33
CA PRO A 16 1.14 9.05 15.92
C PRO A 16 2.30 8.34 15.19
N VAL A 17 3.53 8.74 15.45
CA VAL A 17 4.70 8.08 14.86
C VAL A 17 4.80 6.63 15.33
N GLY A 18 4.64 6.36 16.61
CA GLY A 18 4.62 5.00 17.16
C GLY A 18 3.52 4.14 16.55
N VAL A 19 2.33 4.68 16.39
CA VAL A 19 1.20 4.01 15.74
C VAL A 19 1.52 3.70 14.28
N MET A 20 2.10 4.64 13.54
CA MET A 20 2.48 4.43 12.14
C MET A 20 3.56 3.35 11.98
N VAL A 21 4.55 3.31 12.85
CA VAL A 21 5.57 2.25 12.87
C VAL A 21 4.94 0.89 13.17
N ALA A 22 4.07 0.83 14.16
CA ALA A 22 3.35 -0.40 14.52
C ALA A 22 2.46 -0.89 13.36
N LEU A 23 1.72 0.01 12.71
CA LEU A 23 0.89 -0.31 11.56
C LEU A 23 1.71 -0.85 10.38
N SER A 24 2.83 -0.22 10.07
CA SER A 24 3.72 -0.66 8.99
C SER A 24 4.26 -2.09 9.23
N ARG A 25 4.58 -2.42 10.47
CA ARG A 25 5.05 -3.76 10.85
C ARG A 25 3.91 -4.77 10.89
N TYR A 26 2.79 -4.40 11.51
CA TYR A 26 1.65 -5.28 11.69
C TYR A 26 0.91 -5.59 10.39
N SER A 27 0.76 -4.62 9.49
CA SER A 27 0.07 -4.79 8.21
C SER A 27 0.79 -5.76 7.26
N GLY A 28 2.10 -5.94 7.43
CA GLY A 28 2.94 -6.65 6.49
C GLY A 28 3.58 -5.77 5.42
N TRP A 29 3.38 -4.44 5.47
CA TRP A 29 4.01 -3.50 4.54
C TRP A 29 5.53 -3.65 4.49
N ASN A 30 6.18 -3.70 5.65
CA ASN A 30 7.63 -3.85 5.72
C ASN A 30 8.10 -5.18 5.11
N ARG A 31 7.38 -6.28 5.33
CA ARG A 31 7.68 -7.57 4.70
C ARG A 31 7.58 -7.49 3.19
N LEU A 32 6.51 -6.87 2.69
CA LEU A 32 6.36 -6.66 1.26
C LEU A 32 7.51 -5.80 0.70
N ALA A 33 7.90 -4.74 1.41
CA ALA A 33 9.02 -3.87 1.02
C ALA A 33 10.40 -4.55 1.12
N GLU A 34 10.58 -5.52 1.99
CA GLU A 34 11.81 -6.33 2.08
C GLU A 34 11.97 -7.23 0.87
N HIS A 35 10.88 -7.85 0.42
CA HIS A 35 10.87 -8.71 -0.76
C HIS A 35 10.86 -7.93 -2.09
N TYR A 36 10.29 -6.73 -2.07
CA TYR A 36 10.08 -5.90 -3.25
C TYR A 36 10.51 -4.44 -2.99
N PRO A 37 11.80 -4.20 -2.75
CA PRO A 37 12.28 -2.85 -2.50
C PRO A 37 12.09 -1.97 -3.74
N GLY A 38 11.38 -0.87 -3.58
CA GLY A 38 11.18 0.13 -4.61
C GLY A 38 12.32 1.15 -4.65
N THR A 39 12.88 1.37 -5.82
CA THR A 39 13.90 2.39 -6.07
C THR A 39 13.42 3.36 -7.15
N GLY A 40 13.75 4.64 -6.99
CA GLY A 40 13.41 5.66 -7.98
C GLY A 40 12.00 6.22 -7.85
N ASP A 41 11.61 6.98 -8.86
CA ASP A 41 10.29 7.62 -8.93
C ASP A 41 9.25 6.68 -9.51
N SER A 42 8.03 6.80 -8.99
CA SER A 42 6.88 6.11 -9.55
C SER A 42 6.49 6.72 -10.89
N PRO A 43 6.05 5.91 -11.86
CA PRO A 43 5.58 6.42 -13.13
C PRO A 43 4.32 7.29 -12.96
N ARG A 44 4.02 8.07 -13.96
CA ARG A 44 2.78 8.86 -14.04
C ARG A 44 1.89 8.28 -15.14
N PRO A 45 0.57 8.31 -15.01
CA PRO A 45 -0.21 8.85 -13.89
C PRO A 45 -0.14 7.94 -12.65
N SER A 46 -0.25 8.55 -11.45
CA SER A 46 -0.30 7.85 -10.19
C SER A 46 -1.59 8.22 -9.43
N LYS A 47 -2.16 7.25 -8.71
CA LYS A 47 -3.30 7.49 -7.83
C LYS A 47 -2.78 7.95 -6.47
N TRP A 48 -2.93 9.23 -6.21
CA TRP A 48 -2.72 9.82 -4.89
C TRP A 48 -3.92 9.53 -3.99
N MET A 49 -3.70 9.49 -2.69
CA MET A 49 -4.74 9.16 -1.72
C MET A 49 -5.45 7.83 -2.07
N GLY A 50 -4.68 6.84 -2.47
CA GLY A 50 -5.20 5.53 -2.79
C GLY A 50 -5.69 4.78 -1.56
N TYR A 51 -6.56 3.80 -1.79
CA TYR A 51 -7.16 2.97 -0.75
C TYR A 51 -6.67 1.53 -0.88
N GLY A 52 -6.00 1.05 0.16
CA GLY A 52 -5.55 -0.32 0.25
C GLY A 52 -6.06 -1.01 1.51
N VAL A 53 -6.13 -2.32 1.49
CA VAL A 53 -6.51 -3.15 2.62
C VAL A 53 -5.44 -4.21 2.83
N PHE A 54 -4.91 -4.28 4.04
CA PHE A 54 -3.95 -5.31 4.45
C PHE A 54 -4.58 -6.24 5.48
N ARG A 55 -4.19 -7.51 5.47
CA ARG A 55 -4.75 -8.57 6.33
C ARG A 55 -6.29 -8.69 6.26
N GLY A 56 -6.89 -8.28 5.14
CA GLY A 56 -8.32 -8.34 4.93
C GLY A 56 -9.16 -7.31 5.69
N TRP A 57 -8.59 -6.55 6.64
CA TRP A 57 -9.35 -5.60 7.46
C TRP A 57 -8.63 -4.27 7.75
N LEU A 58 -7.31 -4.24 7.69
CA LEU A 58 -6.55 -3.03 7.99
C LEU A 58 -6.53 -2.09 6.78
N GLY A 59 -7.39 -1.09 6.80
CA GLY A 59 -7.54 -0.13 5.70
C GLY A 59 -6.54 1.02 5.76
N TYR A 60 -5.84 1.25 4.67
CA TYR A 60 -5.08 2.47 4.40
C TYR A 60 -5.95 3.42 3.59
N ASN A 61 -6.79 4.18 4.26
CA ASN A 61 -7.75 5.07 3.61
C ASN A 61 -7.08 6.40 3.23
N GLY A 62 -6.78 6.56 1.95
CA GLY A 62 -6.09 7.74 1.43
C GLY A 62 -4.62 7.83 1.81
N GLY A 63 -4.05 6.78 2.40
CA GLY A 63 -2.68 6.78 2.93
C GLY A 63 -1.61 6.23 1.99
N ILE A 64 -1.97 5.79 0.79
CA ILE A 64 -1.03 5.22 -0.17
C ILE A 64 -1.06 5.93 -1.52
N VAL A 65 0.06 5.88 -2.21
CA VAL A 65 0.17 6.28 -3.61
C VAL A 65 0.45 5.03 -4.44
N VAL A 66 -0.37 4.82 -5.45
CA VAL A 66 -0.32 3.65 -6.32
C VAL A 66 -0.07 4.10 -7.77
N ALA A 67 0.85 3.44 -8.44
CA ALA A 67 1.13 3.64 -9.85
C ALA A 67 1.52 2.32 -10.50
N SER A 68 1.47 2.23 -11.80
CA SER A 68 1.97 1.10 -12.57
C SER A 68 2.54 1.53 -13.91
N ASP A 69 3.32 0.66 -14.48
CA ASP A 69 3.79 0.72 -15.86
C ASP A 69 3.94 -0.70 -16.43
N ALA A 70 4.51 -0.82 -17.61
CA ALA A 70 4.74 -2.13 -18.26
C ALA A 70 5.62 -3.08 -17.43
N ARG A 71 6.38 -2.58 -16.47
CA ARG A 71 7.32 -3.36 -15.64
C ARG A 71 6.66 -3.91 -14.38
N GLY A 72 5.74 -3.16 -13.77
CA GLY A 72 5.15 -3.59 -12.51
C GLY A 72 4.31 -2.55 -11.79
N LEU A 73 3.99 -2.89 -10.56
CA LEU A 73 3.18 -2.12 -9.63
C LEU A 73 4.07 -1.37 -8.64
N TYR A 74 3.79 -0.11 -8.44
CA TYR A 74 4.51 0.78 -7.52
C TYR A 74 3.59 1.21 -6.38
N LEU A 75 4.07 1.01 -5.15
CA LEU A 75 3.37 1.42 -3.94
C LEU A 75 4.30 2.28 -3.08
N ARG A 76 3.77 3.34 -2.52
CA ARG A 76 4.45 4.14 -1.48
C ARG A 76 3.45 4.71 -0.49
N GLY A 77 3.90 4.98 0.72
CA GLY A 77 3.13 5.76 1.67
C GLY A 77 2.98 7.21 1.22
N MET A 78 1.91 7.87 1.63
CA MET A 78 1.72 9.30 1.38
C MET A 78 2.92 10.09 1.91
N PRO A 79 3.47 11.04 1.13
CA PRO A 79 4.53 11.94 1.60
C PRO A 79 4.11 12.66 2.88
N ILE A 80 5.09 12.96 3.75
CA ILE A 80 4.95 13.70 5.00
C ILE A 80 4.42 12.85 6.16
N ILE A 81 3.34 12.04 5.97
CA ILE A 81 2.71 11.33 7.07
C ILE A 81 3.26 9.90 7.22
N MET A 82 3.50 9.22 6.11
CA MET A 82 3.84 7.80 6.10
C MET A 82 5.22 7.48 5.51
N SER A 83 5.90 8.45 4.91
CA SER A 83 7.18 8.22 4.23
C SER A 83 8.31 7.74 5.13
N PHE A 84 8.27 8.05 6.42
CA PHE A 84 9.29 7.62 7.38
C PHE A 84 9.19 6.14 7.75
N CYS A 85 7.99 5.56 7.70
CA CYS A 85 7.71 4.22 8.19
C CYS A 85 7.34 3.24 7.08
N HIS A 86 6.98 3.75 5.90
CA HIS A 86 6.50 2.95 4.77
C HIS A 86 7.48 3.07 3.60
N ARG A 87 8.39 2.11 3.52
CA ARG A 87 9.35 2.00 2.41
C ARG A 87 8.61 1.88 1.08
N ARG A 88 9.22 2.38 0.02
CA ARG A 88 8.70 2.21 -1.34
C ARG A 88 8.74 0.74 -1.74
N ILE A 89 7.71 0.32 -2.47
CA ILE A 89 7.56 -1.05 -2.95
C ILE A 89 7.45 -1.02 -4.47
N PHE A 90 8.16 -1.94 -5.12
CA PHE A 90 8.02 -2.22 -6.54
C PHE A 90 7.82 -3.72 -6.74
N ILE A 91 6.68 -4.12 -7.31
CA ILE A 91 6.35 -5.51 -7.58
C ILE A 91 6.35 -5.73 -9.10
N PRO A 92 7.34 -6.44 -9.66
CA PRO A 92 7.34 -6.79 -11.07
C PRO A 92 6.11 -7.63 -11.43
N TRP A 93 5.50 -7.41 -12.58
CA TRP A 93 4.33 -8.18 -13.01
C TRP A 93 4.56 -9.71 -13.03
N PRO A 94 5.72 -10.24 -13.43
CA PRO A 94 5.98 -11.67 -13.36
C PRO A 94 5.93 -12.28 -11.96
N ASP A 95 6.07 -11.45 -10.92
CA ASP A 95 5.98 -11.87 -9.51
C ASP A 95 4.56 -11.76 -8.94
N VAL A 96 3.64 -11.15 -9.68
CA VAL A 96 2.21 -11.16 -9.33
C VAL A 96 1.62 -12.49 -9.80
N VAL A 97 1.31 -13.36 -8.86
CA VAL A 97 0.81 -14.71 -9.12
C VAL A 97 -0.65 -14.68 -9.57
N GLY A 98 -1.40 -13.70 -9.09
CA GLY A 98 -2.78 -13.52 -9.47
C GLY A 98 -3.43 -12.34 -8.77
N ILE A 99 -4.51 -11.86 -9.36
CA ILE A 99 -5.38 -10.83 -8.81
C ILE A 99 -6.77 -11.43 -8.66
N GLU A 100 -7.34 -11.33 -7.48
CA GLU A 100 -8.60 -11.95 -7.13
C GLU A 100 -9.58 -10.91 -6.60
N ARG A 101 -10.75 -10.84 -7.21
CA ARG A 101 -11.85 -10.04 -6.67
C ARG A 101 -12.40 -10.68 -5.42
N ARG A 102 -12.44 -9.91 -4.34
CA ARG A 102 -12.87 -10.40 -3.04
C ARG A 102 -13.85 -9.42 -2.40
N SER A 103 -14.90 -9.95 -1.79
CA SER A 103 -15.83 -9.15 -0.98
C SER A 103 -15.38 -9.16 0.48
N THR A 104 -15.28 -7.98 1.07
CA THR A 104 -14.94 -7.80 2.50
C THR A 104 -16.09 -7.09 3.21
N TRP A 105 -16.04 -7.05 4.55
CA TRP A 105 -17.02 -6.30 5.33
C TRP A 105 -17.08 -4.80 4.96
N SER A 106 -15.98 -4.26 4.42
CA SER A 106 -15.88 -2.85 4.00
C SER A 106 -16.13 -2.64 2.50
N GLY A 107 -16.55 -3.68 1.76
CA GLY A 107 -16.85 -3.64 0.34
C GLY A 107 -15.94 -4.52 -0.51
N GLU A 108 -16.00 -4.35 -1.82
CA GLU A 108 -15.17 -5.09 -2.76
C GLU A 108 -13.73 -4.60 -2.76
N VAL A 109 -12.82 -5.54 -2.95
CA VAL A 109 -11.37 -5.29 -3.09
C VAL A 109 -10.78 -6.25 -4.13
N TYR A 110 -9.66 -5.88 -4.70
CA TYR A 110 -8.84 -6.72 -5.56
C TYR A 110 -7.60 -7.14 -4.80
N ALA A 111 -7.58 -8.38 -4.35
CA ALA A 111 -6.46 -8.98 -3.62
C ALA A 111 -5.35 -9.33 -4.60
N ILE A 112 -4.15 -8.86 -4.32
CA ILE A 112 -2.96 -9.07 -5.16
C ILE A 112 -2.06 -10.06 -4.45
N ARG A 113 -1.85 -11.22 -5.07
CA ARG A 113 -0.96 -12.25 -4.53
C ARG A 113 0.39 -12.17 -5.22
N THR A 114 1.44 -12.20 -4.42
CA THR A 114 2.81 -12.13 -4.90
C THR A 114 3.59 -13.40 -4.59
N ARG A 115 4.60 -13.69 -5.40
CA ARG A 115 5.37 -14.92 -5.29
C ARG A 115 6.29 -14.94 -4.07
N ARG A 116 7.05 -13.85 -3.84
CA ARG A 116 8.05 -13.78 -2.78
C ARG A 116 7.51 -13.40 -1.42
N ALA A 117 6.31 -12.86 -1.37
CA ALA A 117 5.64 -12.42 -0.14
C ALA A 117 4.21 -12.96 -0.10
N SER A 118 4.08 -14.28 -0.33
CA SER A 118 2.77 -14.96 -0.39
C SER A 118 2.00 -14.90 0.93
N GLU A 119 2.67 -14.67 2.04
CA GLU A 119 2.09 -14.51 3.37
C GLU A 119 1.49 -13.12 3.61
N VAL A 120 1.80 -12.15 2.75
CA VAL A 120 1.25 -10.80 2.86
C VAL A 120 -0.07 -10.72 2.10
N ASP A 121 -1.15 -10.57 2.85
CA ASP A 121 -2.48 -10.33 2.27
C ASP A 121 -2.67 -8.82 2.10
N PHE A 122 -2.61 -8.35 0.86
CA PHE A 122 -2.93 -6.98 0.54
C PHE A 122 -3.86 -6.88 -0.66
N ALA A 123 -4.70 -5.88 -0.64
CA ALA A 123 -5.69 -5.64 -1.68
C ALA A 123 -5.85 -4.14 -1.94
N LEU A 124 -6.31 -3.80 -3.12
CA LEU A 124 -6.65 -2.44 -3.51
C LEU A 124 -8.16 -2.31 -3.69
N ARG A 125 -8.71 -1.17 -3.29
CA ARG A 125 -10.12 -0.87 -3.59
C ARG A 125 -10.34 -0.63 -5.09
N PRO A 126 -11.55 -0.81 -5.60
CA PRO A 126 -11.84 -0.71 -7.03
C PRO A 126 -11.36 0.60 -7.67
N SER A 127 -11.56 1.74 -6.98
CA SER A 127 -11.14 3.06 -7.47
C SER A 127 -9.62 3.21 -7.59
N THR A 128 -8.87 2.54 -6.73
CA THR A 128 -7.40 2.54 -6.74
C THR A 128 -6.89 1.52 -7.75
N PHE A 129 -7.50 0.34 -7.79
CA PHE A 129 -7.15 -0.72 -8.73
C PHE A 129 -7.37 -0.31 -10.19
N ALA A 130 -8.37 0.51 -10.47
CA ALA A 130 -8.66 1.00 -11.82
C ALA A 130 -7.44 1.66 -12.51
N VAL A 131 -6.53 2.25 -11.73
CA VAL A 131 -5.31 2.89 -12.25
C VAL A 131 -4.31 1.87 -12.79
N VAL A 132 -4.30 0.66 -12.24
CA VAL A 132 -3.29 -0.38 -12.56
C VAL A 132 -3.84 -1.52 -13.41
N ARG A 133 -5.14 -1.54 -13.64
CA ARG A 133 -5.86 -2.62 -14.35
C ARG A 133 -5.32 -2.87 -15.75
N ASP A 134 -5.15 -1.82 -16.53
CA ASP A 134 -4.75 -1.95 -17.92
C ASP A 134 -3.32 -2.48 -18.07
N ASP A 135 -2.43 -2.04 -17.21
CA ASP A 135 -1.05 -2.54 -17.18
C ASP A 135 -0.99 -4.00 -16.74
N ALA A 136 -1.79 -4.39 -15.74
CA ALA A 136 -1.89 -5.77 -15.29
C ALA A 136 -2.43 -6.69 -16.40
N ASN A 137 -3.49 -6.25 -17.11
CA ASN A 137 -4.04 -6.95 -18.26
C ASN A 137 -3.00 -7.11 -19.38
N SER A 138 -2.30 -6.03 -19.72
CA SER A 138 -1.29 -6.03 -20.78
C SER A 138 -0.10 -6.93 -20.43
N ALA A 139 0.21 -7.06 -19.16
CA ALA A 139 1.23 -7.96 -18.66
C ALA A 139 0.79 -9.43 -18.58
N GLY A 140 -0.49 -9.72 -18.83
CA GLY A 140 -1.03 -11.08 -18.76
C GLY A 140 -1.12 -11.64 -17.35
N VAL A 141 -1.31 -10.78 -16.34
CA VAL A 141 -1.48 -11.23 -14.96
C VAL A 141 -2.76 -12.06 -14.83
N PRO A 142 -2.70 -13.28 -14.26
CA PRO A 142 -3.90 -14.10 -14.09
C PRO A 142 -4.89 -13.48 -13.10
N GLY A 143 -6.18 -13.60 -13.38
CA GLY A 143 -7.22 -13.19 -12.44
C GLY A 143 -8.52 -12.77 -13.08
N GLU A 144 -9.49 -12.49 -12.21
CA GLU A 144 -10.80 -11.92 -12.57
C GLU A 144 -10.83 -10.46 -12.12
N TYR A 145 -10.75 -9.52 -13.08
CA TYR A 145 -10.76 -8.08 -12.75
C TYR A 145 -11.17 -7.19 -13.93
#